data_1b871d55786851c7e6a864e51f4f8a9c
#
_entry.id   1b871d55786851c7e6a864e51f4f8a9c
#
_cell.length_a   1.000
_cell.length_b   1.000
_cell.length_c   1.000
_cell.angle_alpha   90.00
_cell.angle_beta   90.00
_cell.angle_gamma   90.00
#
_symmetry.space_group_name_H-M   'P 1'
#
loop_
_entity.id
_entity.type
_entity.pdbx_description
1 polymer ?
#
loop_
_entity_poly.entity_id
_entity_poly.type
_entity_poly.pdbx_seq_one_letter_code
_entity_poly.pdbx_strand_id
1 'polypeptide(L)'
;YMRRMWRVHGVPSGAPGIVVRPYTLEDAEARLAETSGDASFARDFFDRFIEGRETPDYASLLAHAGFTLRPRRPGRAWIGDLELDERGASPRLIASPPIGSPAYRGGLGIDDELRAIDGQPVRSPIDVSNALARHAPGDRIVLTVVERTGDSKTIAVVAEDDPALELVTLERAGGT
;
A
#
# COMPACT_ATOMS: atom_id res chain seq x y z
N TYR A 1 2.19 -25.58 8.67
CA TYR A 1 2.60 -24.68 9.73
C TYR A 1 1.41 -24.34 10.65
N MET A 2 0.40 -23.60 10.21
CA MET A 2 -0.74 -23.14 11.04
C MET A 2 -1.46 -24.25 11.79
N ARG A 3 -1.73 -25.40 11.14
CA ARG A 3 -2.33 -26.57 11.81
C ARG A 3 -1.47 -27.11 12.94
N ARG A 4 -0.15 -27.02 12.80
CA ARG A 4 0.78 -27.47 13.84
C ARG A 4 0.82 -26.51 15.02
N MET A 5 0.87 -25.20 14.74
CA MET A 5 0.75 -24.14 15.76
C MET A 5 -0.53 -24.33 16.58
N TRP A 6 -1.67 -24.49 15.87
CA TRP A 6 -2.96 -24.69 16.55
C TRP A 6 -2.99 -25.95 17.42
N ARG A 7 -2.44 -27.06 16.93
CA ARG A 7 -2.43 -28.33 17.68
C ARG A 7 -1.61 -28.26 18.97
N VAL A 8 -0.53 -27.51 18.96
CA VAL A 8 0.39 -27.41 20.10
C VAL A 8 0.00 -26.29 21.07
N HIS A 9 -0.42 -25.15 20.53
CA HIS A 9 -0.60 -23.90 21.29
C HIS A 9 -2.04 -23.39 21.31
N GLY A 10 -2.96 -23.98 20.50
CA GLY A 10 -4.32 -23.50 20.37
C GLY A 10 -5.32 -24.14 21.35
N VAL A 11 -4.85 -24.96 22.31
CA VAL A 11 -5.72 -25.64 23.27
C VAL A 11 -6.33 -24.62 24.24
N PRO A 12 -7.69 -24.48 24.31
CA PRO A 12 -8.34 -23.54 25.22
C PRO A 12 -8.10 -23.90 26.69
N SER A 13 -7.88 -22.89 27.53
CA SER A 13 -7.70 -23.06 28.97
C SER A 13 -9.02 -23.19 29.75
N GLY A 14 -10.17 -23.04 29.08
CA GLY A 14 -11.48 -22.92 29.71
C GLY A 14 -11.91 -21.49 29.96
N ALA A 15 -11.01 -20.51 29.89
CA ALA A 15 -11.34 -19.09 29.93
C ALA A 15 -11.40 -18.52 28.48
N PRO A 16 -12.39 -17.68 28.13
CA PRO A 16 -12.51 -17.12 26.79
C PRO A 16 -11.23 -16.37 26.35
N GLY A 17 -10.74 -16.71 25.17
CA GLY A 17 -9.56 -16.07 24.57
C GLY A 17 -8.20 -16.45 25.18
N ILE A 18 -8.16 -17.38 26.16
CA ILE A 18 -6.92 -17.82 26.80
C ILE A 18 -6.62 -19.26 26.42
N VAL A 19 -5.37 -19.53 26.02
CA VAL A 19 -4.87 -20.86 25.72
C VAL A 19 -4.05 -21.42 26.88
N VAL A 20 -4.00 -22.76 27.00
CA VAL A 20 -3.22 -23.44 28.05
C VAL A 20 -1.73 -23.15 27.94
N ARG A 21 -1.23 -23.09 26.69
CA ARG A 21 0.18 -22.89 26.39
C ARG A 21 0.34 -21.79 25.34
N PRO A 22 0.48 -20.53 25.72
CA PRO A 22 0.85 -19.47 24.78
C PRO A 22 2.20 -19.79 24.13
N TYR A 23 2.41 -19.31 22.91
CA TYR A 23 3.68 -19.50 22.21
C TYR A 23 4.54 -18.24 22.30
N THR A 24 5.84 -18.45 22.24
CA THR A 24 6.85 -17.42 22.05
C THR A 24 7.26 -17.32 20.58
N LEU A 25 8.14 -16.38 20.25
CA LEU A 25 8.69 -16.27 18.91
C LEU A 25 9.55 -17.48 18.56
N GLU A 26 10.33 -17.96 19.53
CA GLU A 26 11.17 -19.16 19.39
C GLU A 26 10.32 -20.44 19.19
N ASP A 27 9.18 -20.54 19.87
CA ASP A 27 8.23 -21.64 19.64
C ASP A 27 7.70 -21.58 18.18
N ALA A 28 7.40 -20.40 17.67
CA ALA A 28 6.93 -20.22 16.29
C ALA A 28 8.01 -20.60 15.28
N GLU A 29 9.25 -20.17 15.46
CA GLU A 29 10.40 -20.54 14.65
C GLU A 29 10.62 -22.06 14.66
N ALA A 30 10.64 -22.67 15.85
CA ALA A 30 10.79 -24.11 16.00
C ALA A 30 9.69 -24.90 15.26
N ARG A 31 8.43 -24.44 15.30
CA ARG A 31 7.34 -25.09 14.53
C ARG A 31 7.50 -24.90 13.03
N LEU A 32 8.09 -23.78 12.58
CA LEU A 32 8.43 -23.59 11.17
C LEU A 32 9.55 -24.57 10.74
N ALA A 33 10.61 -24.67 11.52
CA ALA A 33 11.69 -25.63 11.29
C ALA A 33 11.18 -27.07 11.18
N GLU A 34 10.33 -27.50 12.11
CA GLU A 34 9.71 -28.84 12.08
C GLU A 34 8.80 -29.05 10.86
N THR A 35 8.14 -28.02 10.38
CA THR A 35 7.17 -28.13 9.27
C THR A 35 7.88 -28.13 7.92
N SER A 36 8.92 -27.32 7.77
CA SER A 36 9.76 -27.25 6.56
C SER A 36 10.75 -28.39 6.47
N GLY A 37 11.16 -28.96 7.61
CA GLY A 37 12.26 -29.91 7.70
C GLY A 37 13.65 -29.23 7.63
N ASP A 38 13.67 -27.89 7.71
CA ASP A 38 14.89 -27.08 7.55
C ASP A 38 14.95 -25.99 8.63
N ALA A 39 15.83 -26.18 9.61
CA ALA A 39 16.02 -25.24 10.70
C ALA A 39 16.77 -23.98 10.25
N SER A 40 17.61 -24.06 9.21
CA SER A 40 18.33 -22.89 8.71
C SER A 40 17.38 -21.95 7.95
N PHE A 41 16.48 -22.51 7.16
CA PHE A 41 15.38 -21.75 6.53
C PHE A 41 14.49 -21.05 7.57
N ALA A 42 14.11 -21.76 8.63
CA ALA A 42 13.25 -21.18 9.66
C ALA A 42 13.92 -19.99 10.34
N ARG A 43 15.18 -20.13 10.71
CA ARG A 43 15.97 -19.06 11.32
C ARG A 43 16.12 -17.86 10.38
N ASP A 44 16.57 -18.08 9.14
CA ASP A 44 16.73 -17.01 8.14
C ASP A 44 15.40 -16.27 7.90
N PHE A 45 14.29 -17.01 7.86
CA PHE A 45 12.95 -16.43 7.70
C PHE A 45 12.58 -15.52 8.88
N PHE A 46 12.82 -15.96 10.11
CA PHE A 46 12.51 -15.17 11.30
C PHE A 46 13.44 -13.96 11.42
N ASP A 47 14.75 -14.14 11.26
CA ASP A 47 15.74 -13.08 11.34
C ASP A 47 15.47 -11.95 10.32
N ARG A 48 15.09 -12.30 9.08
CA ARG A 48 14.91 -11.32 8.01
C ARG A 48 13.53 -10.69 7.99
N PHE A 49 12.48 -11.50 8.12
CA PHE A 49 11.11 -11.07 7.81
C PHE A 49 10.22 -10.87 9.04
N ILE A 50 10.55 -11.44 10.19
CA ILE A 50 9.75 -11.33 11.42
C ILE A 50 10.39 -10.34 12.39
N GLU A 51 11.69 -10.52 12.69
CA GLU A 51 12.44 -9.62 13.58
C GLU A 51 13.13 -8.51 12.80
N GLY A 52 13.54 -8.80 11.57
CA GLY A 52 14.10 -7.84 10.62
C GLY A 52 13.03 -6.96 9.97
N ARG A 53 13.44 -6.27 8.91
CA ARG A 53 12.58 -5.35 8.13
C ARG A 53 12.61 -5.64 6.63
N GLU A 54 13.11 -6.81 6.25
CA GLU A 54 13.14 -7.18 4.84
C GLU A 54 11.74 -7.53 4.35
N THR A 55 11.47 -7.15 3.11
CA THR A 55 10.24 -7.54 2.42
C THR A 55 10.53 -8.77 1.57
N PRO A 56 9.75 -9.86 1.68
CA PRO A 56 9.91 -11.02 0.81
C PRO A 56 9.76 -10.66 -0.67
N ASP A 57 10.48 -11.36 -1.53
CA ASP A 57 10.27 -11.28 -2.98
C ASP A 57 8.93 -11.94 -3.36
N TYR A 58 7.87 -11.14 -3.24
CA TYR A 58 6.52 -11.61 -3.58
C TYR A 58 6.39 -12.02 -5.04
N ALA A 59 7.15 -11.42 -5.96
CA ALA A 59 7.06 -11.77 -7.38
C ALA A 59 7.51 -13.21 -7.60
N SER A 60 8.66 -13.60 -7.06
CA SER A 60 9.14 -14.99 -7.12
C SER A 60 8.21 -15.97 -6.42
N LEU A 61 7.71 -15.62 -5.22
CA LEU A 61 6.80 -16.48 -4.48
C LEU A 61 5.48 -16.72 -5.25
N LEU A 62 4.92 -15.68 -5.84
CA LEU A 62 3.69 -15.76 -6.62
C LEU A 62 3.88 -16.53 -7.92
N ALA A 63 5.06 -16.42 -8.54
CA ALA A 63 5.38 -17.19 -9.74
C ALA A 63 5.31 -18.71 -9.50
N HIS A 64 5.76 -19.19 -8.33
CA HIS A 64 5.62 -20.60 -7.95
C HIS A 64 4.14 -21.05 -7.83
N ALA A 65 3.24 -20.11 -7.56
CA ALA A 65 1.80 -20.37 -7.49
C ALA A 65 1.08 -20.13 -8.84
N GLY A 66 1.82 -19.86 -9.92
CA GLY A 66 1.25 -19.62 -11.25
C GLY A 66 0.73 -18.20 -11.46
N PHE A 67 1.20 -17.23 -10.67
CA PHE A 67 0.81 -15.83 -10.78
C PHE A 67 2.00 -14.94 -11.10
N THR A 68 1.73 -13.77 -11.68
CA THR A 68 2.71 -12.69 -11.83
C THR A 68 2.11 -11.36 -11.41
N LEU A 69 2.97 -10.47 -10.93
CA LEU A 69 2.65 -9.08 -10.65
C LEU A 69 3.03 -8.23 -11.84
N ARG A 70 2.14 -7.33 -12.24
CA ARG A 70 2.44 -6.30 -13.24
C ARG A 70 1.84 -4.97 -12.85
N PRO A 71 2.37 -3.84 -13.37
CA PRO A 71 1.72 -2.54 -13.18
C PRO A 71 0.26 -2.58 -13.64
N ARG A 72 -0.64 -2.12 -12.79
CA ARG A 72 -2.08 -2.09 -13.09
C ARG A 72 -2.43 -1.06 -14.14
N ARG A 73 -1.74 0.06 -14.14
CA ARG A 73 -1.99 1.22 -15.00
C ARG A 73 -0.66 1.84 -15.45
N PRO A 74 0.14 1.13 -16.27
CA PRO A 74 1.46 1.62 -16.69
C PRO A 74 1.33 2.92 -17.48
N GLY A 75 2.23 3.86 -17.24
CA GLY A 75 2.25 5.17 -17.90
C GLY A 75 1.17 6.14 -17.42
N ARG A 76 0.40 5.81 -16.39
CA ARG A 76 -0.57 6.73 -15.80
C ARG A 76 0.10 7.64 -14.78
N ALA A 77 -0.07 8.95 -14.97
CA ALA A 77 0.37 9.93 -13.99
C ALA A 77 -0.33 9.73 -12.64
N TRP A 78 0.47 9.68 -11.59
CA TRP A 78 0.03 9.50 -10.21
C TRP A 78 0.73 10.53 -9.30
N ILE A 79 -0.02 11.12 -8.39
CA ILE A 79 0.51 12.08 -7.40
C ILE A 79 0.27 11.61 -5.95
N GLY A 80 -0.42 10.50 -5.78
CA GLY A 80 -0.87 9.93 -4.51
C GLY A 80 -2.34 9.52 -4.64
N ASP A 81 -2.74 8.53 -3.85
CA ASP A 81 -4.16 8.17 -3.73
C ASP A 81 -4.80 9.17 -2.76
N LEU A 82 -5.54 10.14 -3.31
CA LEU A 82 -6.17 11.21 -2.56
C LEU A 82 -7.57 10.76 -2.12
N GLU A 83 -7.75 10.57 -0.81
CA GLU A 83 -9.08 10.34 -0.23
C GLU A 83 -9.78 11.67 -0.03
N LEU A 84 -10.87 11.89 -0.76
CA LEU A 84 -11.54 13.17 -0.87
C LEU A 84 -13.00 13.10 -0.40
N ASP A 85 -13.41 14.10 0.40
CA ASP A 85 -14.80 14.36 0.77
C ASP A 85 -15.39 15.40 -0.17
N GLU A 86 -16.58 15.13 -0.69
CA GLU A 86 -17.28 15.97 -1.68
C GLU A 86 -18.33 16.90 -1.05
N ARG A 87 -18.45 16.97 0.28
CA ARG A 87 -19.53 17.71 0.96
C ARG A 87 -19.39 19.23 0.90
N GLY A 88 -18.37 19.76 0.25
CA GLY A 88 -18.08 21.19 0.12
C GLY A 88 -18.18 21.71 -1.33
N ALA A 89 -17.82 22.98 -1.51
CA ALA A 89 -17.70 23.60 -2.84
C ALA A 89 -16.48 23.07 -3.63
N SER A 90 -15.51 22.52 -2.93
CA SER A 90 -14.34 21.82 -3.46
C SER A 90 -14.05 20.63 -2.58
N PRO A 91 -13.51 19.54 -3.14
CA PRO A 91 -13.19 18.35 -2.37
C PRO A 91 -12.06 18.63 -1.35
N ARG A 92 -12.22 18.05 -0.15
CA ARG A 92 -11.29 18.17 0.96
C ARG A 92 -10.63 16.82 1.23
N LEU A 93 -9.36 16.83 1.56
CA LEU A 93 -8.65 15.61 1.96
C LEU A 93 -9.14 15.15 3.34
N ILE A 94 -9.59 13.89 3.40
CA ILE A 94 -9.99 13.23 4.66
C ILE A 94 -8.88 12.36 5.26
N ALA A 95 -7.81 12.13 4.49
CA ALA A 95 -6.60 11.45 4.94
C ALA A 95 -5.37 12.13 4.32
N SER A 96 -4.22 12.00 4.99
CA SER A 96 -2.95 12.42 4.39
C SER A 96 -2.63 11.56 3.19
N PRO A 97 -2.08 12.15 2.11
CA PRO A 97 -1.59 11.34 0.99
C PRO A 97 -0.57 10.29 1.46
N PRO A 98 -0.41 9.17 0.75
CA PRO A 98 0.56 8.15 1.10
C PRO A 98 1.97 8.73 1.27
N ILE A 99 2.64 8.34 2.36
CA ILE A 99 4.01 8.78 2.65
C ILE A 99 4.92 8.49 1.45
N GLY A 100 5.69 9.50 1.04
CA GLY A 100 6.58 9.39 -0.12
C GLY A 100 5.90 9.64 -1.47
N SER A 101 4.57 9.81 -1.53
CA SER A 101 3.91 10.22 -2.78
C SER A 101 4.27 11.66 -3.18
N PRO A 102 4.14 12.03 -4.47
CA PRO A 102 4.38 13.41 -4.91
C PRO A 102 3.56 14.45 -4.15
N ALA A 103 2.28 14.19 -3.89
CA ALA A 103 1.41 15.08 -3.13
C ALA A 103 1.88 15.22 -1.67
N TYR A 104 2.29 14.12 -1.03
CA TYR A 104 2.83 14.14 0.33
C TYR A 104 4.13 14.97 0.39
N ARG A 105 5.08 14.73 -0.52
CA ARG A 105 6.33 15.50 -0.59
C ARG A 105 6.09 16.98 -0.92
N GLY A 106 5.03 17.28 -1.66
CA GLY A 106 4.59 18.64 -1.97
C GLY A 106 3.95 19.37 -0.78
N GLY A 107 3.66 18.64 0.32
CA GLY A 107 3.07 19.20 1.53
C GLY A 107 1.56 19.30 1.51
N LEU A 108 0.87 18.45 0.72
CA LEU A 108 -0.58 18.30 0.79
C LEU A 108 -0.92 17.49 2.05
N GLY A 109 -1.84 17.96 2.85
CA GLY A 109 -2.19 17.37 4.13
C GLY A 109 -3.70 17.11 4.31
N ILE A 110 -4.02 16.44 5.41
CA ILE A 110 -5.42 16.25 5.83
C ILE A 110 -6.09 17.61 6.06
N ASP A 111 -7.36 17.71 5.73
CA ASP A 111 -8.21 18.92 5.78
C ASP A 111 -7.88 20.00 4.73
N ASP A 112 -6.87 19.83 3.89
CA ASP A 112 -6.64 20.73 2.77
C ASP A 112 -7.76 20.61 1.74
N GLU A 113 -8.27 21.74 1.24
CA GLU A 113 -9.23 21.77 0.14
C GLU A 113 -8.49 21.89 -1.20
N LEU A 114 -8.74 20.96 -2.11
CA LEU A 114 -8.18 21.00 -3.46
C LEU A 114 -9.07 21.87 -4.37
N ARG A 115 -8.64 23.09 -4.65
CA ARG A 115 -9.40 24.09 -5.42
C ARG A 115 -9.22 23.97 -6.93
N ALA A 116 -7.99 23.72 -7.38
CA ALA A 116 -7.69 23.61 -8.79
C ALA A 116 -6.46 22.72 -9.05
N ILE A 117 -6.41 22.15 -10.24
CA ILE A 117 -5.24 21.47 -10.82
C ILE A 117 -4.94 22.17 -12.15
N ASP A 118 -3.69 22.67 -12.30
CA ASP A 118 -3.24 23.45 -13.47
C ASP A 118 -4.20 24.59 -13.83
N GLY A 119 -4.71 25.28 -12.81
CA GLY A 119 -5.65 26.38 -12.96
C GLY A 119 -7.08 25.95 -13.30
N GLN A 120 -7.36 24.66 -13.51
CA GLN A 120 -8.72 24.17 -13.74
C GLN A 120 -9.39 23.85 -12.41
N PRO A 121 -10.60 24.39 -12.14
CA PRO A 121 -11.32 24.12 -10.91
C PRO A 121 -11.58 22.63 -10.70
N VAL A 122 -11.41 22.17 -9.46
CA VAL A 122 -11.74 20.80 -9.01
C VAL A 122 -12.96 20.88 -8.09
N ARG A 123 -14.00 20.13 -8.42
CA ARG A 123 -15.26 20.06 -7.67
C ARG A 123 -15.59 18.67 -7.18
N SER A 124 -14.91 17.67 -7.74
CA SER A 124 -15.14 16.25 -7.45
C SER A 124 -13.85 15.42 -7.64
N PRO A 125 -13.76 14.21 -7.09
CA PRO A 125 -12.67 13.27 -7.37
C PRO A 125 -12.54 12.91 -8.85
N ILE A 126 -13.65 12.98 -9.59
CA ILE A 126 -13.64 12.75 -11.05
C ILE A 126 -12.84 13.86 -11.77
N ASP A 127 -12.95 15.11 -11.34
CA ASP A 127 -12.17 16.21 -11.92
C ASP A 127 -10.67 16.00 -11.69
N VAL A 128 -10.28 15.49 -10.51
CA VAL A 128 -8.90 15.09 -10.21
C VAL A 128 -8.44 14.01 -11.17
N SER A 129 -9.23 12.94 -11.33
CA SER A 129 -8.90 11.84 -12.24
C SER A 129 -8.76 12.32 -13.69
N ASN A 130 -9.66 13.20 -14.14
CA ASN A 130 -9.64 13.78 -15.48
C ASN A 130 -8.44 14.73 -15.68
N ALA A 131 -8.05 15.48 -14.65
CA ALA A 131 -6.85 16.31 -14.69
C ALA A 131 -5.61 15.45 -14.85
N LEU A 132 -5.44 14.44 -13.98
CA LEU A 132 -4.29 13.54 -14.02
C LEU A 132 -4.20 12.73 -15.32
N ALA A 133 -5.32 12.38 -15.94
CA ALA A 133 -5.34 11.67 -17.22
C ALA A 133 -4.75 12.46 -18.41
N ARG A 134 -4.53 13.76 -18.23
CA ARG A 134 -3.89 14.62 -19.26
C ARG A 134 -2.38 14.70 -19.11
N HIS A 135 -1.82 14.09 -18.08
CA HIS A 135 -0.41 14.09 -17.77
C HIS A 135 0.21 12.71 -17.93
N ALA A 136 1.51 12.70 -18.10
CA ALA A 136 2.35 11.52 -18.06
C ALA A 136 3.22 11.52 -16.79
N PRO A 137 3.76 10.38 -16.37
CA PRO A 137 4.83 10.34 -15.38
C PRO A 137 5.99 11.26 -15.79
N GLY A 138 6.49 12.04 -14.84
CA GLY A 138 7.51 13.07 -15.05
C GLY A 138 6.96 14.47 -15.27
N ASP A 139 5.67 14.63 -15.60
CA ASP A 139 5.07 15.94 -15.78
C ASP A 139 4.95 16.70 -14.45
N ARG A 140 5.15 18.02 -14.54
CA ARG A 140 4.91 18.93 -13.42
C ARG A 140 3.45 19.33 -13.38
N ILE A 141 2.80 19.10 -12.24
CA ILE A 141 1.40 19.42 -11.99
C ILE A 141 1.34 20.48 -10.89
N VAL A 142 0.48 21.47 -11.08
CA VAL A 142 0.29 22.58 -10.14
C VAL A 142 -1.05 22.43 -9.43
N LEU A 143 -1.01 22.27 -8.12
CA LEU A 143 -2.19 22.17 -7.26
C LEU A 143 -2.42 23.50 -6.56
N THR A 144 -3.64 24.04 -6.62
CA THR A 144 -4.09 25.16 -5.81
C THR A 144 -4.93 24.62 -4.66
N VAL A 145 -4.49 24.84 -3.44
CA VAL A 145 -5.13 24.32 -2.23
C VAL A 145 -5.43 25.45 -1.25
N VAL A 146 -6.44 25.23 -0.41
CA VAL A 146 -6.70 26.06 0.77
C VAL A 146 -6.45 25.17 1.99
N GLU A 147 -5.49 25.58 2.81
CA GLU A 147 -5.14 24.87 4.04
C GLU A 147 -6.28 24.97 5.08
N ARG A 148 -6.23 24.11 6.08
CA ARG A 148 -7.14 24.13 7.21
C ARG A 148 -7.21 25.49 7.92
N THR A 149 -6.14 26.28 7.87
CA THR A 149 -6.07 27.66 8.41
C THR A 149 -6.87 28.68 7.59
N GLY A 150 -7.25 28.33 6.36
CA GLY A 150 -7.90 29.22 5.41
C GLY A 150 -6.92 29.88 4.42
N ASP A 151 -5.63 29.65 4.58
CA ASP A 151 -4.62 30.21 3.69
C ASP A 151 -4.57 29.45 2.36
N SER A 152 -4.48 30.20 1.26
CA SER A 152 -4.35 29.61 -0.07
C SER A 152 -2.87 29.48 -0.43
N LYS A 153 -2.49 28.29 -0.91
CA LYS A 153 -1.13 28.05 -1.43
C LYS A 153 -1.17 27.31 -2.76
N THR A 154 -0.05 27.43 -3.47
CA THR A 154 0.19 26.67 -4.71
C THR A 154 1.31 25.66 -4.48
N ILE A 155 1.04 24.40 -4.78
CA ILE A 155 1.97 23.28 -4.63
C ILE A 155 2.31 22.78 -6.03
N ALA A 156 3.59 22.65 -6.34
CA ALA A 156 4.04 22.00 -7.56
C ALA A 156 4.58 20.61 -7.23
N VAL A 157 4.04 19.61 -7.88
CA VAL A 157 4.45 18.21 -7.75
C VAL A 157 4.90 17.67 -9.11
N VAL A 158 5.78 16.67 -9.10
CA VAL A 158 6.13 15.92 -10.31
C VAL A 158 5.41 14.58 -10.22
N ALA A 159 4.58 14.30 -11.21
CA ALA A 159 3.85 13.04 -11.28
C ALA A 159 4.81 11.85 -11.43
N GLU A 160 4.49 10.75 -10.83
CA GLU A 160 5.20 9.47 -10.95
C GLU A 160 4.33 8.45 -11.67
N ASP A 161 4.90 7.31 -12.04
CA ASP A 161 4.09 6.16 -12.48
C ASP A 161 3.19 5.68 -11.35
N ASP A 162 1.98 5.26 -11.69
CA ASP A 162 1.05 4.66 -10.73
C ASP A 162 1.68 3.37 -10.16
N PRO A 163 2.00 3.33 -8.86
CA PRO A 163 2.65 2.18 -8.24
C PRO A 163 1.74 0.97 -8.05
N ALA A 164 0.45 1.10 -8.36
CA ALA A 164 -0.51 0.03 -8.18
C ALA A 164 -0.17 -1.18 -9.06
N LEU A 165 -0.07 -2.34 -8.41
CA LEU A 165 0.15 -3.61 -9.06
C LEU A 165 -1.16 -4.39 -9.15
N GLU A 166 -1.27 -5.23 -10.16
CA GLU A 166 -2.32 -6.25 -10.25
C GLU A 166 -1.71 -7.65 -10.31
N LEU A 167 -2.40 -8.58 -9.70
CA LEU A 167 -2.07 -10.00 -9.75
C LEU A 167 -2.81 -10.65 -10.91
N VAL A 168 -2.09 -11.28 -11.80
CA VAL A 168 -2.66 -12.01 -12.93
C VAL A 168 -2.09 -13.43 -12.99
N THR A 169 -2.85 -14.38 -13.56
CA THR A 169 -2.31 -15.71 -13.83
C THR A 169 -1.26 -15.64 -14.94
N LEU A 170 -0.26 -16.50 -14.90
CA LEU A 170 0.76 -16.59 -15.94
C LEU A 170 0.15 -16.82 -17.33
N GLU A 171 -0.91 -17.60 -17.43
CA GLU A 171 -1.66 -17.81 -18.66
C GLU A 171 -2.21 -16.52 -19.27
N ARG A 172 -2.79 -15.64 -18.43
CA ARG A 172 -3.30 -14.33 -18.88
C ARG A 172 -2.19 -13.32 -19.19
N ALA A 173 -1.02 -13.51 -18.61
CA ALA A 173 0.14 -12.66 -18.88
C ALA A 173 0.88 -13.02 -20.18
N GLY A 174 0.42 -14.06 -20.91
CA GLY A 174 1.07 -14.55 -22.12
C GLY A 174 2.25 -15.50 -21.86
N GLY A 175 2.35 -16.04 -20.66
CA GLY A 175 3.27 -17.11 -20.33
C GLY A 175 2.68 -18.45 -20.75
N THR A 176 3.33 -19.15 -21.63
CA THR A 176 3.12 -20.58 -21.93
C THR A 176 3.80 -21.42 -20.87
#